data_b7924e2e676e7f5fff34868688cb0ac3
#
_entry.id   b7924e2e676e7f5fff34868688cb0ac3
#
_cell.length_a   1.000
_cell.length_b   1.000
_cell.length_c   1.000
_cell.angle_alpha   90.00
_cell.angle_beta   90.00
_cell.angle_gamma   90.00
#
_symmetry.space_group_name_H-M   'P 1'
#
loop_
_entity.id
_entity.type
_entity.pdbx_description
1 polymer ?
#
loop_
_entity_poly.entity_id
_entity_poly.type
_entity_poly.pdbx_seq_one_letter_code
_entity_poly.pdbx_strand_id
1 'polypeptide(L)' 'MQTHGYKCSKCNTEEAPNWITVVDSLDDNKYTIFCPQCYEKEAINAI' A
#
# COMPACT_ATOMS: atom_id res chain seq x y z
N MET A 1 10.47 17.36 -6.87
CA MET A 1 10.30 16.40 -7.92
C MET A 1 9.86 15.03 -7.41
N GLN A 2 8.99 14.43 -8.12
CA GLN A 2 8.47 13.14 -7.79
C GLN A 2 9.46 12.05 -8.12
N THR A 3 9.77 11.21 -7.21
CA THR A 3 10.78 10.20 -7.47
C THR A 3 10.20 8.81 -7.58
N HIS A 4 9.13 8.54 -6.87
CA HIS A 4 8.61 7.19 -6.82
C HIS A 4 7.30 7.01 -7.53
N GLY A 5 6.43 7.96 -7.38
CA GLY A 5 5.10 7.80 -7.91
C GLY A 5 4.22 6.89 -7.08
N TYR A 6 4.69 6.47 -5.94
CA TYR A 6 3.88 5.63 -5.05
C TYR A 6 3.14 6.49 -4.04
N LYS A 7 1.97 6.01 -3.68
CA LYS A 7 1.14 6.70 -2.71
C LYS A 7 0.28 5.67 -2.00
N CYS A 8 0.19 5.79 -0.69
CA CYS A 8 -0.63 4.86 0.08
C CYS A 8 -2.10 5.05 -0.28
N SER A 9 -2.78 3.94 -0.50
CA SER A 9 -4.20 3.98 -0.87
C SER A 9 -5.08 4.35 0.30
N LYS A 10 -4.56 4.27 1.50
CA LYS A 10 -5.36 4.55 2.68
C LYS A 10 -5.17 5.96 3.22
N CYS A 11 -3.94 6.35 3.45
CA CYS A 11 -3.66 7.64 4.05
C CYS A 11 -3.08 8.65 3.08
N ASN A 12 -2.87 8.23 1.84
CA ASN A 12 -2.38 9.12 0.78
C ASN A 12 -0.99 9.68 1.05
N THR A 13 -0.24 9.05 1.92
CA THR A 13 1.12 9.51 2.16
C THR A 13 1.99 9.17 0.95
N GLU A 14 2.92 10.05 0.64
CA GLU A 14 3.85 9.82 -0.44
C GLU A 14 5.23 9.48 0.09
N GLU A 15 5.39 9.44 1.41
CA GLU A 15 6.66 9.12 2.03
C GLU A 15 6.51 7.94 2.95
N ALA A 16 7.27 6.92 2.68
CA ALA A 16 7.27 5.73 3.51
C ALA A 16 8.60 5.03 3.34
N PRO A 17 9.11 4.38 4.39
CA PRO A 17 10.38 3.66 4.29
C PRO A 17 10.30 2.49 3.33
N ASN A 18 9.16 1.83 3.30
CA ASN A 18 8.96 0.69 2.41
C ASN A 18 7.54 0.74 1.89
N TRP A 19 7.37 0.30 0.66
CA TRP A 19 6.05 0.22 0.06
C TRP A 19 5.66 -1.24 -0.07
N ILE A 20 4.43 -1.53 0.30
CA ILE A 20 3.89 -2.89 0.26
C ILE A 20 2.84 -2.95 -0.84
N THR A 21 3.04 -3.84 -1.79
CA THR A 21 2.12 -4.01 -2.89
C THR A 21 1.32 -5.28 -2.69
N VAL A 22 0.01 -5.15 -2.71
CA VAL A 22 -0.89 -6.28 -2.57
C VAL A 22 -1.59 -6.47 -3.90
N VAL A 23 -1.38 -7.62 -4.51
CA VAL A 23 -1.98 -7.93 -5.80
C VAL A 23 -3.30 -8.66 -5.60
N ASP A 24 -4.31 -8.24 -6.35
CA ASP A 24 -5.61 -8.89 -6.29
C ASP A 24 -5.49 -10.33 -6.78
N SER A 25 -6.01 -11.27 -6.01
CA SER A 25 -5.92 -12.67 -6.38
C SER A 25 -6.78 -13.01 -7.59
N LEU A 26 -7.76 -12.20 -7.88
CA LEU A 26 -8.65 -12.44 -9.00
C LEU A 26 -8.21 -11.71 -10.26
N ASP A 27 -7.41 -10.69 -10.12
CA ASP A 27 -6.99 -9.89 -11.26
C ASP A 27 -5.56 -9.41 -11.03
N ASP A 28 -4.62 -9.99 -11.78
CA ASP A 28 -3.21 -9.66 -11.64
C ASP A 28 -2.91 -8.22 -12.01
N ASN A 29 -3.78 -7.61 -12.79
CA ASN A 29 -3.57 -6.23 -13.22
C ASN A 29 -3.98 -5.22 -12.16
N LYS A 30 -4.60 -5.68 -11.10
CA LYS A 30 -5.04 -4.79 -10.03
C LYS A 30 -4.20 -5.00 -8.80
N TYR A 31 -3.75 -3.91 -8.24
CA TYR A 31 -2.94 -3.98 -7.04
C TYR A 31 -3.19 -2.75 -6.20
N THR A 32 -2.88 -2.87 -4.92
CA THR A 32 -3.04 -1.80 -3.97
C THR A 32 -1.71 -1.58 -3.27
N ILE A 33 -1.33 -0.32 -3.10
CA ILE A 33 -0.08 0.02 -2.46
C ILE A 33 -0.38 0.60 -1.09
N PHE A 34 0.27 0.06 -0.08
CA PHE A 34 0.12 0.51 1.30
C PHE A 34 1.44 0.95 1.86
N CYS A 35 1.41 1.94 2.73
CA CYS A 35 2.56 2.22 3.56
C CYS A 35 2.61 1.18 4.68
N PRO A 36 3.77 0.98 5.29
CA PRO A 36 3.89 -0.06 6.33
C PRO A 36 2.94 0.14 7.49
N GLN A 37 2.65 1.38 7.83
CA GLN A 37 1.75 1.65 8.94
C GLN A 37 0.33 1.20 8.63
N CYS A 38 -0.14 1.54 7.45
CA CYS A 38 -1.49 1.15 7.06
C CYS A 38 -1.60 -0.34 6.84
N TYR A 39 -0.58 -0.93 6.26
CA TYR A 39 -0.60 -2.36 6.04
C TYR A 39 -0.67 -3.11 7.37
N GLU A 40 0.07 -2.63 8.34
CA GLU A 40 0.07 -3.24 9.66
C GLU A 40 -1.30 -3.16 10.31
N LYS A 41 -1.94 -2.00 10.19
CA LYS A 41 -3.28 -1.83 10.74
C LYS A 41 -4.29 -2.74 10.08
N GLU A 42 -4.19 -2.87 8.78
CA GLU A 42 -5.12 -3.75 8.06
C GLU A 42 -4.93 -5.21 8.47
N ALA A 43 -3.69 -5.61 8.64
CA ALA A 43 -3.40 -6.98 9.04
C ALA A 43 -3.96 -7.27 10.43
N ILE A 44 -3.85 -6.31 11.33
CA ILE A 44 -4.38 -6.48 12.68
C ILE A 44 -5.89 -6.54 12.66
N ASN A 45 -6.52 -5.69 11.87
CA ASN A 45 -7.97 -5.64 11.81
C ASN A 45 -8.56 -6.83 11.07
N ALA A 46 -7.75 -7.54 10.32
CA ALA A 46 -8.25 -8.66 9.53
C ALA A 46 -8.52 -9.89 10.37
N ILE A 47 -8.14 -9.88 11.61
CA ILE A 47 -8.32 -11.04 12.50
C ILE A 47 -9.76 -11.10 13.09
#